data_d8197279b9c3ebc25ffbd18640f75c6d
#
_entry.id   d8197279b9c3ebc25ffbd18640f75c6d
#
_cell.length_a   1.000
_cell.length_b   1.000
_cell.length_c   1.000
_cell.angle_alpha   90.00
_cell.angle_beta   90.00
_cell.angle_gamma   90.00
#
_symmetry.space_group_name_H-M   'P 1'
#
loop_
_entity.id
_entity.type
_entity.pdbx_description
1 polymer ?
#
loop_
_entity_poly.entity_id
_entity_poly.type
_entity_poly.pdbx_seq_one_letter_code
_entity_poly.pdbx_strand_id
1 'polypeptide(L)'
;STVSLSSPTTRSDHFVLTLCLWAGYYFNIRTRALNNLLYQAIMIPSPILLSYIIDNRHIKSRRIKGLCGTAFVALVTLGATGGLLAWIITNDVDRSKPAPAVDWTDSSFAAGFILYILFGVIYACFQIAVQWTLGSLTNEPSLCARYAGAFKGTVRLGMCISFILDSEGVSFRNQAIIQMVLYVVGLICLTYVIAVYVKETNYFSEETVIIPESIKHQMEIQ
;
A
#
# COMPACT_ATOMS: atom_id res chain seq x y z
N SER A 1 26.31 28.31 14.57
CA SER A 1 25.35 27.19 14.76
C SER A 1 24.01 27.64 14.24
N THR A 2 23.78 27.42 12.95
CA THR A 2 22.48 27.63 12.28
C THR A 2 21.74 26.30 12.25
N VAL A 3 20.75 26.21 13.13
CA VAL A 3 19.74 25.12 13.09
C VAL A 3 18.89 25.39 11.86
N SER A 4 19.07 24.59 10.79
CA SER A 4 18.17 24.60 9.67
C SER A 4 16.87 23.93 10.10
N LEU A 5 15.82 24.72 10.32
CA LEU A 5 14.46 24.25 10.42
C LEU A 5 14.08 23.63 9.08
N SER A 6 14.16 22.30 8.99
CA SER A 6 13.50 21.55 7.93
C SER A 6 12.00 21.69 8.14
N SER A 7 11.31 22.28 7.17
CA SER A 7 9.87 22.44 7.09
C SER A 7 9.14 21.13 7.40
N PRO A 8 7.98 21.18 8.09
CA PRO A 8 7.17 19.99 8.32
C PRO A 8 6.54 19.54 7.01
N THR A 9 7.21 18.61 6.32
CA THR A 9 6.61 17.92 5.20
C THR A 9 5.49 17.04 5.70
N THR A 10 4.31 17.41 5.30
CA THR A 10 3.02 16.76 5.37
C THR A 10 3.10 15.24 5.50
N ARG A 11 2.64 14.84 6.59
CA ARG A 11 2.07 13.63 7.13
C ARG A 11 1.32 12.78 6.09
N SER A 12 2.01 11.90 5.39
CA SER A 12 1.38 10.75 4.76
C SER A 12 2.39 9.62 4.51
N ASP A 13 2.18 8.57 5.22
CA ASP A 13 2.17 7.19 4.79
C ASP A 13 3.51 6.44 4.62
N HIS A 14 3.66 5.49 5.39
CA HIS A 14 4.74 4.66 5.91
C HIS A 14 5.44 3.73 4.93
N PHE A 15 4.70 3.18 3.94
CA PHE A 15 5.25 2.44 2.81
C PHE A 15 6.06 3.35 1.88
N VAL A 16 5.76 4.62 1.92
CA VAL A 16 6.43 5.70 1.20
C VAL A 16 7.80 6.02 1.78
N LEU A 17 8.07 5.64 3.04
CA LEU A 17 9.26 6.14 3.71
C LEU A 17 10.55 5.63 3.08
N THR A 18 10.70 4.33 2.86
CA THR A 18 11.86 3.78 2.16
C THR A 18 11.98 4.38 0.77
N LEU A 19 10.85 4.57 0.09
CA LEU A 19 10.78 5.23 -1.20
C LEU A 19 11.17 6.70 -1.11
N CYS A 20 10.66 7.45 -0.13
CA CYS A 20 11.00 8.86 0.06
C CYS A 20 12.46 9.06 0.45
N LEU A 21 13.05 8.12 1.19
CA LEU A 21 14.42 8.21 1.67
C LEU A 21 15.42 8.03 0.53
N TRP A 22 15.30 6.97 -0.28
CA TRP A 22 16.20 6.82 -1.42
C TRP A 22 15.93 7.87 -2.51
N ALA A 23 14.67 8.26 -2.72
CA ALA A 23 14.34 9.33 -3.65
C ALA A 23 14.86 10.70 -3.16
N GLY A 24 14.85 10.93 -1.84
CA GLY A 24 15.45 12.10 -1.23
C GLY A 24 16.96 12.17 -1.39
N TYR A 25 17.62 11.02 -1.47
CA TYR A 25 19.05 10.92 -1.76
C TYR A 25 19.33 11.04 -3.27
N TYR A 26 18.54 10.36 -4.12
CA TYR A 26 18.82 10.21 -5.54
C TYR A 26 18.43 11.41 -6.39
N PHE A 27 17.28 12.04 -6.11
CA PHE A 27 16.74 13.13 -6.91
C PHE A 27 16.99 14.51 -6.30
N ASN A 28 17.12 15.53 -7.15
CA ASN A 28 17.18 16.92 -6.72
C ASN A 28 15.82 17.42 -6.17
N ILE A 29 15.80 18.60 -5.55
CA ILE A 29 14.60 19.15 -4.88
C ILE A 29 13.42 19.33 -5.86
N ARG A 30 13.69 19.80 -7.08
CA ARG A 30 12.66 20.03 -8.11
C ARG A 30 12.00 18.72 -8.54
N THR A 31 12.83 17.71 -8.82
CA THR A 31 12.37 16.37 -9.21
C THR A 31 11.62 15.68 -8.09
N ARG A 32 12.05 15.85 -6.84
CA ARG A 32 11.31 15.33 -5.67
C ARG A 32 9.91 15.93 -5.55
N ALA A 33 9.76 17.24 -5.77
CA ALA A 33 8.46 17.89 -5.74
C ALA A 33 7.53 17.35 -6.85
N LEU A 34 8.06 17.17 -8.07
CA LEU A 34 7.34 16.57 -9.18
C LEU A 34 6.92 15.12 -8.88
N ASN A 35 7.84 14.30 -8.38
CA ASN A 35 7.59 12.91 -8.02
C ASN A 35 6.50 12.80 -6.95
N ASN A 36 6.55 13.64 -5.91
CA ASN A 36 5.52 13.67 -4.87
C ASN A 36 4.14 14.07 -5.41
N LEU A 37 4.09 15.08 -6.29
CA LEU A 37 2.84 15.50 -6.91
C LEU A 37 2.20 14.34 -7.70
N LEU A 38 2.99 13.70 -8.55
CA LEU A 38 2.51 12.60 -9.40
C LEU A 38 2.20 11.34 -8.59
N TYR A 39 2.96 11.07 -7.51
CA TYR A 39 2.64 10.02 -6.55
C TYR A 39 1.25 10.21 -5.93
N GLN A 40 0.92 11.41 -5.48
CA GLN A 40 -0.40 11.72 -4.94
C GLN A 40 -1.49 11.67 -6.03
N ALA A 41 -1.18 12.14 -7.23
CA ALA A 41 -2.11 12.11 -8.35
C ALA A 41 -2.48 10.69 -8.76
N ILE A 42 -1.52 9.74 -8.81
CA ILE A 42 -1.78 8.34 -9.18
C ILE A 42 -2.60 7.58 -8.12
N MET A 43 -2.58 8.03 -6.88
CA MET A 43 -3.37 7.42 -5.80
C MET A 43 -4.88 7.61 -6.00
N ILE A 44 -5.32 8.56 -6.84
CA ILE A 44 -6.74 8.79 -7.13
C ILE A 44 -7.29 7.70 -8.08
N PRO A 45 -6.71 7.44 -9.26
CA PRO A 45 -7.21 6.42 -10.17
C PRO A 45 -6.89 4.97 -9.74
N SER A 46 -5.87 4.74 -8.91
CA SER A 46 -5.46 3.40 -8.51
C SER A 46 -6.55 2.58 -7.80
N PRO A 47 -7.32 3.13 -6.84
CA PRO A 47 -8.47 2.46 -6.24
C PRO A 47 -9.55 2.09 -7.27
N ILE A 48 -9.78 2.94 -8.26
CA ILE A 48 -10.75 2.68 -9.33
C ILE A 48 -10.34 1.46 -10.15
N LEU A 49 -9.05 1.35 -10.48
CA LEU A 49 -8.51 0.18 -11.17
C LEU A 49 -8.74 -1.11 -10.38
N LEU A 50 -8.48 -1.10 -9.07
CA LEU A 50 -8.73 -2.26 -8.21
C LEU A 50 -10.22 -2.57 -8.08
N SER A 51 -11.09 -1.55 -8.01
CA SER A 51 -12.55 -1.73 -7.96
C SER A 51 -13.07 -2.48 -9.18
N TYR A 52 -12.56 -2.24 -10.38
CA TYR A 52 -12.95 -3.00 -11.58
C TYR A 52 -12.71 -4.51 -11.43
N ILE A 53 -11.69 -4.91 -10.65
CA ILE A 53 -11.39 -6.31 -10.40
C ILE A 53 -12.32 -6.86 -9.32
N ILE A 54 -12.44 -6.14 -8.19
CA ILE A 54 -13.20 -6.60 -7.02
C ILE A 54 -14.71 -6.53 -7.27
N ASP A 55 -15.21 -5.52 -7.98
CA ASP A 55 -16.64 -5.32 -8.25
C ASP A 55 -17.12 -5.98 -9.55
N ASN A 56 -16.28 -6.83 -10.15
CA ASN A 56 -16.62 -7.51 -11.40
C ASN A 56 -17.91 -8.35 -11.22
N ARG A 57 -18.93 -8.01 -12.03
CA ARG A 57 -20.25 -8.66 -11.98
C ARG A 57 -20.25 -10.12 -12.45
N HIS A 58 -19.27 -10.53 -13.24
CA HIS A 58 -19.13 -11.89 -13.74
C HIS A 58 -18.67 -12.87 -12.65
N ILE A 59 -18.01 -12.38 -11.61
CA ILE A 59 -17.57 -13.21 -10.49
C ILE A 59 -18.65 -13.13 -9.40
N LYS A 60 -19.39 -14.21 -9.17
CA LYS A 60 -20.47 -14.26 -8.16
C LYS A 60 -19.90 -14.38 -6.73
N SER A 61 -18.84 -15.16 -6.55
CA SER A 61 -18.26 -15.42 -5.23
C SER A 61 -17.47 -14.24 -4.69
N ARG A 62 -17.84 -13.76 -3.51
CA ARG A 62 -17.15 -12.69 -2.79
C ARG A 62 -15.71 -13.06 -2.45
N ARG A 63 -15.47 -14.32 -2.08
CA ARG A 63 -14.15 -14.86 -1.81
C ARG A 63 -13.23 -14.81 -3.04
N ILE A 64 -13.74 -15.23 -4.20
CA ILE A 64 -12.95 -15.21 -5.45
C ILE A 64 -12.61 -13.77 -5.85
N LYS A 65 -13.53 -12.82 -5.71
CA LYS A 65 -13.27 -11.39 -5.93
C LYS A 65 -12.10 -10.88 -5.10
N GLY A 66 -12.13 -11.18 -3.79
CA GLY A 66 -11.04 -10.82 -2.88
C GLY A 66 -9.70 -11.44 -3.26
N LEU A 67 -9.69 -12.72 -3.63
CA LEU A 67 -8.47 -13.42 -4.07
C LEU A 67 -7.92 -12.85 -5.38
N CYS A 68 -8.76 -12.54 -6.36
CA CYS A 68 -8.33 -11.90 -7.61
C CYS A 68 -7.74 -10.50 -7.34
N GLY A 69 -8.39 -9.70 -6.49
CA GLY A 69 -7.87 -8.38 -6.09
C GLY A 69 -6.52 -8.48 -5.38
N THR A 70 -6.38 -9.44 -4.45
CA THR A 70 -5.12 -9.68 -3.74
C THR A 70 -4.03 -10.19 -4.68
N ALA A 71 -4.36 -11.07 -5.64
CA ALA A 71 -3.40 -11.54 -6.64
C ALA A 71 -2.88 -10.40 -7.52
N PHE A 72 -3.76 -9.48 -7.94
CA PHE A 72 -3.36 -8.28 -8.66
C PHE A 72 -2.40 -7.41 -7.82
N VAL A 73 -2.77 -7.13 -6.56
CA VAL A 73 -1.92 -6.35 -5.64
C VAL A 73 -0.58 -7.05 -5.42
N ALA A 74 -0.57 -8.38 -5.26
CA ALA A 74 0.65 -9.16 -5.10
C ALA A 74 1.58 -9.05 -6.31
N LEU A 75 1.03 -9.19 -7.52
CA LEU A 75 1.80 -9.07 -8.76
C LEU A 75 2.48 -7.71 -8.88
N VAL A 76 1.72 -6.62 -8.69
CA VAL A 76 2.26 -5.26 -8.79
C VAL A 76 3.28 -4.98 -7.68
N THR A 77 2.98 -5.41 -6.45
CA THR A 77 3.86 -5.19 -5.29
C THR A 77 5.18 -5.93 -5.42
N LEU A 78 5.15 -7.21 -5.75
CA LEU A 78 6.37 -8.02 -5.90
C LEU A 78 7.19 -7.58 -7.13
N GLY A 79 6.51 -7.22 -8.23
CA GLY A 79 7.17 -6.68 -9.40
C GLY A 79 7.91 -5.37 -9.13
N ALA A 80 7.24 -4.42 -8.49
CA ALA A 80 7.85 -3.11 -8.22
C ALA A 80 8.91 -3.16 -7.11
N THR A 81 8.71 -3.97 -6.03
CA THR A 81 9.74 -4.11 -4.98
C THR A 81 10.97 -4.88 -5.48
N GLY A 82 10.76 -5.92 -6.28
CA GLY A 82 11.85 -6.61 -6.97
C GLY A 82 12.58 -5.71 -7.95
N GLY A 83 11.84 -4.91 -8.73
CA GLY A 83 12.39 -3.90 -9.62
C GLY A 83 13.20 -2.82 -8.89
N LEU A 84 12.71 -2.34 -7.75
CA LEU A 84 13.44 -1.39 -6.91
C LEU A 84 14.74 -2.00 -6.37
N LEU A 85 14.69 -3.23 -5.87
CA LEU A 85 15.88 -3.92 -5.35
C LEU A 85 16.93 -4.13 -6.46
N ALA A 86 16.50 -4.58 -7.63
CA ALA A 86 17.37 -4.73 -8.79
C ALA A 86 17.98 -3.39 -9.21
N TRP A 87 17.18 -2.32 -9.24
CA TRP A 87 17.61 -0.99 -9.61
C TRP A 87 18.63 -0.42 -8.61
N ILE A 88 18.41 -0.58 -7.28
CA ILE A 88 19.35 -0.17 -6.23
C ILE A 88 20.70 -0.87 -6.40
N ILE A 89 20.68 -2.18 -6.69
CA ILE A 89 21.90 -2.98 -6.88
C ILE A 89 22.64 -2.54 -8.16
N THR A 90 21.91 -2.39 -9.27
CA THR A 90 22.52 -2.05 -10.57
C THR A 90 23.12 -0.65 -10.60
N ASN A 91 22.46 0.32 -9.93
CA ASN A 91 22.95 1.71 -9.87
C ASN A 91 23.86 1.98 -8.65
N ASP A 92 24.17 0.94 -7.88
CA ASP A 92 25.05 1.00 -6.72
C ASP A 92 24.72 2.19 -5.78
N VAL A 93 23.43 2.30 -5.45
CA VAL A 93 22.87 3.37 -4.61
C VAL A 93 23.26 3.13 -3.16
N ASP A 94 24.27 3.88 -2.68
CA ASP A 94 24.80 3.76 -1.33
C ASP A 94 24.86 5.13 -0.65
N ARG A 95 24.49 5.19 0.63
CA ARG A 95 24.57 6.39 1.47
C ARG A 95 25.99 6.92 1.66
N SER A 96 27.00 6.07 1.51
CA SER A 96 28.42 6.46 1.62
C SER A 96 28.92 7.29 0.45
N LYS A 97 28.19 7.30 -0.68
CA LYS A 97 28.54 8.01 -1.90
C LYS A 97 27.88 9.40 -1.93
N PRO A 98 28.44 10.37 -2.66
CA PRO A 98 27.79 11.66 -2.84
C PRO A 98 26.47 11.48 -3.60
N ALA A 99 25.43 12.22 -3.17
CA ALA A 99 24.11 12.16 -3.78
C ALA A 99 24.16 12.53 -5.27
N PRO A 100 23.63 11.71 -6.18
CA PRO A 100 23.70 11.98 -7.62
C PRO A 100 22.85 13.18 -8.04
N ALA A 101 21.86 13.60 -7.24
CA ALA A 101 21.00 14.77 -7.44
C ALA A 101 20.37 14.84 -8.85
N VAL A 102 19.89 13.70 -9.35
CA VAL A 102 19.32 13.55 -10.70
C VAL A 102 18.14 14.49 -10.91
N ASP A 103 18.15 15.18 -12.06
CA ASP A 103 17.02 16.03 -12.50
C ASP A 103 16.08 15.27 -13.45
N TRP A 104 14.85 15.76 -13.58
CA TRP A 104 13.83 15.19 -14.48
C TRP A 104 14.22 15.27 -15.97
N THR A 105 15.22 16.09 -16.32
CA THR A 105 15.79 16.18 -17.66
C THR A 105 16.86 15.14 -17.96
N ASP A 106 17.35 14.43 -16.95
CA ASP A 106 18.43 13.47 -17.10
C ASP A 106 17.94 12.13 -17.65
N SER A 107 18.76 11.47 -18.44
CA SER A 107 18.41 10.15 -19.02
C SER A 107 18.20 9.05 -17.97
N SER A 108 18.83 9.19 -16.80
CA SER A 108 18.69 8.25 -15.67
C SER A 108 17.43 8.46 -14.84
N PHE A 109 16.64 9.51 -15.11
CA PHE A 109 15.42 9.82 -14.35
C PHE A 109 14.32 8.77 -14.50
N ALA A 110 14.08 8.30 -15.73
CA ALA A 110 12.89 7.56 -16.09
C ALA A 110 12.65 6.28 -15.26
N ALA A 111 13.70 5.48 -15.02
CA ALA A 111 13.59 4.22 -14.30
C ALA A 111 13.17 4.44 -12.84
N GLY A 112 13.86 5.35 -12.14
CA GLY A 112 13.52 5.70 -10.76
C GLY A 112 12.13 6.33 -10.64
N PHE A 113 11.74 7.15 -11.60
CA PHE A 113 10.43 7.78 -11.66
C PHE A 113 9.29 6.76 -11.82
N ILE A 114 9.42 5.81 -12.75
CA ILE A 114 8.42 4.75 -12.96
C ILE A 114 8.24 3.93 -11.68
N LEU A 115 9.34 3.55 -11.02
CA LEU A 115 9.28 2.85 -9.75
C LEU A 115 8.55 3.68 -8.70
N TYR A 116 8.82 4.99 -8.63
CA TYR A 116 8.17 5.89 -7.69
C TYR A 116 6.64 5.93 -7.88
N ILE A 117 6.17 6.01 -9.12
CA ILE A 117 4.75 6.00 -9.47
C ILE A 117 4.12 4.64 -9.14
N LEU A 118 4.79 3.51 -9.46
CA LEU A 118 4.29 2.18 -9.12
C LEU A 118 4.08 1.99 -7.62
N PHE A 119 4.94 2.57 -6.78
CA PHE A 119 4.74 2.54 -5.34
C PHE A 119 3.50 3.35 -4.89
N GLY A 120 3.14 4.42 -5.61
CA GLY A 120 1.88 5.13 -5.40
C GLY A 120 0.67 4.23 -5.67
N VAL A 121 0.70 3.46 -6.77
CA VAL A 121 -0.32 2.47 -7.10
C VAL A 121 -0.41 1.39 -6.02
N ILE A 122 0.73 0.80 -5.62
CA ILE A 122 0.80 -0.24 -4.59
C ILE A 122 0.19 0.26 -3.30
N TYR A 123 0.60 1.44 -2.85
CA TYR A 123 0.12 2.01 -1.61
C TYR A 123 -1.40 2.12 -1.58
N ALA A 124 -2.00 2.72 -2.61
CA ALA A 124 -3.44 2.89 -2.70
C ALA A 124 -4.17 1.53 -2.80
N CYS A 125 -3.73 0.65 -3.71
CA CYS A 125 -4.36 -0.65 -3.92
C CYS A 125 -4.25 -1.56 -2.70
N PHE A 126 -3.09 -1.58 -2.03
CA PHE A 126 -2.89 -2.41 -0.83
C PHE A 126 -3.81 -1.97 0.32
N GLN A 127 -3.92 -0.65 0.56
CA GLN A 127 -4.83 -0.13 1.58
C GLN A 127 -6.28 -0.49 1.29
N ILE A 128 -6.74 -0.33 0.05
CA ILE A 128 -8.10 -0.69 -0.35
C ILE A 128 -8.35 -2.18 -0.21
N ALA A 129 -7.41 -3.04 -0.63
CA ALA A 129 -7.55 -4.49 -0.49
C ALA A 129 -7.70 -4.92 0.98
N VAL A 130 -6.90 -4.35 1.88
CA VAL A 130 -7.01 -4.62 3.32
C VAL A 130 -8.34 -4.09 3.88
N GLN A 131 -8.71 -2.84 3.57
CA GLN A 131 -9.96 -2.25 4.06
C GLN A 131 -11.19 -3.00 3.53
N TRP A 132 -11.20 -3.41 2.26
CA TRP A 132 -12.24 -4.26 1.70
C TRP A 132 -12.33 -5.60 2.43
N THR A 133 -11.19 -6.22 2.72
CA THR A 133 -11.17 -7.48 3.48
C THR A 133 -11.74 -7.29 4.87
N LEU A 134 -11.31 -6.26 5.61
CA LEU A 134 -11.82 -5.96 6.94
C LEU A 134 -13.33 -5.70 6.95
N GLY A 135 -13.85 -4.93 5.97
CA GLY A 135 -15.27 -4.70 5.79
C GLY A 135 -16.04 -5.93 5.31
N SER A 136 -15.34 -6.95 4.79
CA SER A 136 -15.96 -8.22 4.40
C SER A 136 -16.06 -9.23 5.53
N LEU A 137 -15.36 -9.04 6.64
CA LEU A 137 -15.36 -9.94 7.79
C LEU A 137 -16.58 -9.77 8.69
N THR A 138 -17.10 -8.54 8.81
CA THR A 138 -18.26 -8.24 9.67
C THR A 138 -19.10 -7.12 9.10
N ASN A 139 -20.39 -7.13 9.37
CA ASN A 139 -21.32 -6.04 9.07
C ASN A 139 -21.65 -5.20 10.33
N GLU A 140 -21.08 -5.53 11.49
CA GLU A 140 -21.28 -4.78 12.72
C GLU A 140 -20.40 -3.52 12.75
N PRO A 141 -21.00 -2.30 12.85
CA PRO A 141 -20.23 -1.04 12.78
C PRO A 141 -19.17 -0.90 13.88
N SER A 142 -19.43 -1.41 15.09
CA SER A 142 -18.50 -1.34 16.22
C SER A 142 -17.24 -2.17 15.98
N LEU A 143 -17.37 -3.37 15.41
CA LEU A 143 -16.26 -4.24 15.03
C LEU A 143 -15.50 -3.68 13.84
N CYS A 144 -16.21 -3.17 12.82
CA CYS A 144 -15.56 -2.48 11.69
C CYS A 144 -14.69 -1.30 12.16
N ALA A 145 -15.18 -0.49 13.07
CA ALA A 145 -14.42 0.63 13.63
C ALA A 145 -13.16 0.17 14.38
N ARG A 146 -13.26 -0.91 15.18
CA ARG A 146 -12.11 -1.50 15.89
C ARG A 146 -11.06 -2.04 14.91
N TYR A 147 -11.49 -2.77 13.88
CA TYR A 147 -10.57 -3.29 12.85
C TYR A 147 -9.88 -2.16 12.07
N ALA A 148 -10.64 -1.11 11.70
CA ALA A 148 -10.08 0.05 11.04
C ALA A 148 -9.06 0.79 11.92
N GLY A 149 -9.36 0.94 13.22
CA GLY A 149 -8.45 1.54 14.21
C GLY A 149 -7.17 0.72 14.38
N ALA A 150 -7.29 -0.60 14.55
CA ALA A 150 -6.14 -1.51 14.66
C ALA A 150 -5.28 -1.46 13.40
N PHE A 151 -5.88 -1.49 12.21
CA PHE A 151 -5.18 -1.35 10.94
C PHE A 151 -4.39 -0.04 10.86
N LYS A 152 -5.03 1.09 11.13
CA LYS A 152 -4.35 2.40 11.12
C LYS A 152 -3.26 2.50 12.19
N GLY A 153 -3.47 1.95 13.37
CA GLY A 153 -2.46 1.85 14.43
C GLY A 153 -1.23 1.05 13.99
N THR A 154 -1.43 -0.12 13.39
CA THR A 154 -0.35 -0.97 12.86
C THR A 154 0.42 -0.26 11.75
N VAL A 155 -0.29 0.43 10.85
CA VAL A 155 0.34 1.25 9.81
C VAL A 155 1.23 2.33 10.46
N ARG A 156 0.80 3.02 11.50
CA ARG A 156 1.60 4.04 12.20
C ARG A 156 2.80 3.46 12.96
N LEU A 157 2.65 2.29 13.55
CA LEU A 157 3.77 1.57 14.18
C LEU A 157 4.85 1.21 13.16
N GLY A 158 4.47 0.69 12.01
CA GLY A 158 5.41 0.41 10.91
C GLY A 158 6.24 1.63 10.49
N MET A 159 5.64 2.84 10.56
CA MET A 159 6.34 4.11 10.33
C MET A 159 7.41 4.39 11.38
N CYS A 160 7.05 4.31 12.62
CA CYS A 160 8.03 4.53 13.67
C CYS A 160 9.24 3.60 13.45
N ILE A 161 9.00 2.33 13.16
CA ILE A 161 10.07 1.37 12.88
C ILE A 161 10.92 1.80 11.68
N SER A 162 10.28 2.24 10.58
CA SER A 162 11.01 2.69 9.39
C SER A 162 11.87 3.93 9.67
N PHE A 163 11.39 4.89 10.47
CA PHE A 163 12.18 6.05 10.89
C PHE A 163 13.37 5.65 11.77
N ILE A 164 13.18 4.68 12.67
CA ILE A 164 14.28 4.15 13.50
C ILE A 164 15.33 3.51 12.60
N LEU A 165 14.95 2.65 11.66
CA LEU A 165 15.87 2.02 10.73
C LEU A 165 16.66 3.04 9.89
N ASP A 166 16.02 4.16 9.52
CA ASP A 166 16.68 5.22 8.78
C ASP A 166 17.66 6.01 9.65
N SER A 167 17.26 6.36 10.87
CA SER A 167 18.12 7.08 11.83
C SER A 167 19.36 6.28 12.22
N GLU A 168 19.26 4.96 12.26
CA GLU A 168 20.38 4.04 12.48
C GLU A 168 21.28 3.85 11.22
N GLY A 169 20.96 4.53 10.13
CA GLY A 169 21.78 4.51 8.92
C GLY A 169 21.74 3.20 8.14
N VAL A 170 20.71 2.38 8.32
CA VAL A 170 20.54 1.12 7.57
C VAL A 170 20.59 1.37 6.07
N SER A 171 21.36 0.59 5.32
CA SER A 171 21.52 0.76 3.88
C SER A 171 20.20 0.65 3.12
N PHE A 172 20.03 1.40 2.03
CA PHE A 172 18.83 1.37 1.20
C PHE A 172 18.48 -0.04 0.70
N ARG A 173 19.51 -0.82 0.37
CA ARG A 173 19.36 -2.24 -0.02
C ARG A 173 18.69 -3.07 1.08
N ASN A 174 19.18 -2.96 2.32
CA ASN A 174 18.62 -3.72 3.44
C ASN A 174 17.18 -3.26 3.77
N GLN A 175 16.91 -1.96 3.70
CA GLN A 175 15.55 -1.43 3.86
C GLN A 175 14.60 -1.97 2.79
N ALA A 176 15.02 -2.04 1.51
CA ALA A 176 14.22 -2.62 0.44
C ALA A 176 13.95 -4.12 0.64
N ILE A 177 14.94 -4.88 1.15
CA ILE A 177 14.77 -6.30 1.48
C ILE A 177 13.77 -6.47 2.63
N ILE A 178 13.91 -5.71 3.71
CA ILE A 178 12.98 -5.75 4.85
C ILE A 178 11.56 -5.45 4.38
N GLN A 179 11.39 -4.40 3.57
CA GLN A 179 10.11 -4.02 3.01
C GLN A 179 9.50 -5.13 2.15
N MET A 180 10.29 -5.77 1.29
CA MET A 180 9.84 -6.89 0.45
C MET A 180 9.37 -8.08 1.30
N VAL A 181 10.12 -8.45 2.33
CA VAL A 181 9.74 -9.53 3.26
C VAL A 181 8.43 -9.22 3.96
N LEU A 182 8.26 -7.99 4.46
CA LEU A 182 7.02 -7.56 5.12
C LEU A 182 5.82 -7.58 4.16
N TYR A 183 6.00 -7.20 2.90
CA TYR A 183 4.95 -7.33 1.89
C TYR A 183 4.56 -8.79 1.64
N VAL A 184 5.53 -9.67 1.47
CA VAL A 184 5.26 -11.11 1.27
C VAL A 184 4.48 -11.68 2.44
N VAL A 185 4.91 -11.43 3.68
CA VAL A 185 4.20 -11.88 4.89
C VAL A 185 2.78 -11.29 4.93
N GLY A 186 2.63 -9.99 4.68
CA GLY A 186 1.32 -9.33 4.66
C GLY A 186 0.37 -9.89 3.59
N LEU A 187 0.88 -10.19 2.39
CA LEU A 187 0.10 -10.79 1.31
C LEU A 187 -0.32 -12.23 1.63
N ILE A 188 0.55 -13.02 2.25
CA ILE A 188 0.21 -14.38 2.71
C ILE A 188 -0.90 -14.32 3.76
N CYS A 189 -0.75 -13.45 4.77
CA CYS A 189 -1.77 -13.26 5.80
C CYS A 189 -3.10 -12.79 5.20
N LEU A 190 -3.07 -11.81 4.29
CA LEU A 190 -4.28 -11.29 3.63
C LEU A 190 -4.98 -12.37 2.82
N THR A 191 -4.23 -13.14 2.03
CA THR A 191 -4.75 -14.27 1.23
C THR A 191 -5.38 -15.32 2.14
N TYR A 192 -4.72 -15.67 3.24
CA TYR A 192 -5.23 -16.62 4.23
C TYR A 192 -6.56 -16.14 4.84
N VAL A 193 -6.62 -14.88 5.29
CA VAL A 193 -7.84 -14.30 5.85
C VAL A 193 -8.98 -14.34 4.84
N ILE A 194 -8.74 -13.97 3.59
CA ILE A 194 -9.76 -14.01 2.54
C ILE A 194 -10.23 -15.44 2.28
N ALA A 195 -9.30 -16.38 2.17
CA ALA A 195 -9.62 -17.77 1.84
C ALA A 195 -10.43 -18.48 2.93
N VAL A 196 -10.14 -18.17 4.22
CA VAL A 196 -10.72 -18.88 5.36
C VAL A 196 -11.94 -18.17 5.95
N TYR A 197 -11.83 -16.84 6.13
CA TYR A 197 -12.80 -16.07 6.93
C TYR A 197 -13.83 -15.30 6.10
N VAL A 198 -13.54 -14.93 4.85
CA VAL A 198 -14.52 -14.21 4.03
C VAL A 198 -15.65 -15.13 3.63
N LYS A 199 -16.86 -14.81 4.08
CA LYS A 199 -18.12 -15.51 3.76
C LYS A 199 -18.85 -14.79 2.62
N GLU A 200 -19.75 -15.49 1.95
CA GLU A 200 -20.59 -14.90 0.88
C GLU A 200 -21.57 -13.87 1.45
N THR A 201 -22.07 -14.10 2.68
CA THR A 201 -22.90 -13.14 3.41
C THR A 201 -22.66 -13.27 4.93
N ASN A 202 -22.73 -12.16 5.66
CA ASN A 202 -22.64 -12.11 7.11
C ASN A 202 -23.98 -11.73 7.76
N TYR A 203 -25.03 -11.45 6.96
CA TYR A 203 -26.31 -10.94 7.49
C TYR A 203 -27.01 -11.89 8.45
N PHE A 204 -26.75 -13.19 8.36
CA PHE A 204 -27.42 -14.22 9.17
C PHE A 204 -26.55 -14.77 10.30
N SER A 205 -25.33 -14.30 10.44
CA SER A 205 -24.38 -14.80 11.44
C SER A 205 -24.16 -13.84 12.61
N GLU A 206 -24.71 -12.63 12.53
CA GLU A 206 -24.51 -11.57 13.53
C GLU A 206 -25.86 -11.05 14.01
N GLU A 207 -26.11 -11.02 15.34
CA GLU A 207 -27.40 -10.65 15.93
C GLU A 207 -27.73 -9.16 15.85
N THR A 208 -26.69 -8.30 15.73
CA THR A 208 -26.81 -6.83 15.80
C THR A 208 -26.88 -6.16 14.43
N VAL A 209 -26.90 -6.93 13.35
CA VAL A 209 -26.89 -6.39 11.97
C VAL A 209 -28.28 -5.97 11.52
N ILE A 210 -28.40 -4.72 11.06
CA ILE A 210 -29.61 -4.23 10.41
C ILE A 210 -29.69 -4.83 8.99
N ILE A 211 -30.57 -5.79 8.80
CA ILE A 211 -30.79 -6.44 7.51
C ILE A 211 -31.55 -5.47 6.60
N PRO A 212 -31.02 -5.11 5.41
CA PRO A 212 -31.75 -4.28 4.45
C PRO A 212 -33.08 -4.88 4.04
N GLU A 213 -34.10 -4.05 3.85
CA GLU A 213 -35.46 -4.51 3.49
C GLU A 213 -35.50 -5.34 2.21
N SER A 214 -34.63 -5.01 1.24
CA SER A 214 -34.50 -5.77 -0.01
C SER A 214 -34.10 -7.23 0.20
N ILE A 215 -33.35 -7.54 1.26
CA ILE A 215 -32.93 -8.91 1.60
C ILE A 215 -34.00 -9.61 2.43
N LYS A 216 -34.71 -8.86 3.30
CA LYS A 216 -35.85 -9.42 4.04
C LYS A 216 -36.97 -9.93 3.11
N HIS A 217 -37.26 -9.16 2.07
CA HIS A 217 -38.27 -9.51 1.07
C HIS A 217 -37.90 -10.74 0.23
N GLN A 218 -36.61 -11.01 0.02
CA GLN A 218 -36.13 -12.21 -0.66
C GLN A 218 -36.28 -13.47 0.20
N MET A 219 -36.31 -13.33 1.53
CA MET A 219 -36.52 -14.46 2.45
C MET A 219 -37.98 -14.84 2.64
N GLU A 220 -38.92 -13.87 2.49
CA GLU A 220 -40.36 -14.13 2.59
C GLU A 220 -40.91 -14.83 1.35
N ILE A 221 -40.14 -14.89 0.26
CA ILE A 221 -40.55 -15.53 -1.02
C ILE A 221 -39.97 -16.95 -1.18
N GLN A 222 -39.08 -17.39 -0.29
CA GLN A 222 -38.55 -18.77 -0.26
C GLN A 222 -39.20 -19.60 0.83
#